data_e1c58793e725862a9b6057fe337f2dbc
#
_entry.id   e1c58793e725862a9b6057fe337f2dbc
#
_cell.length_a   1.000
_cell.length_b   1.000
_cell.length_c   1.000
_cell.angle_alpha   90.00
_cell.angle_beta   90.00
_cell.angle_gamma   90.00
#
_symmetry.space_group_name_H-M   'P 1'
#
loop_
_entity.id
_entity.type
_entity.pdbx_description
1 polymer ?
#
loop_
_entity_poly.entity_id
_entity_poly.type
_entity_poly.pdbx_seq_one_letter_code
_entity_poly.pdbx_strand_id
1 'polypeptide(L)'
;VLATRIIQAQEDERHRVARDIHDGPAQSMANVVLRAEICERLLDADRNELAQELAELKDMVQRTLVDVRRIIFDLRPMALDDLGLAPTLRRFTEAVKEETGINVELVVLGKEQRLQGVVEVTVFRLVQEAVNNARKHAKASRISVRLEFTDYQINMQVEDDGKGFDLERARERAKNADSYGLMSMEERVDLLGGELRIISIPGKGTTVSACIPLGSIEDDRDGDKGGWLVGTDKSAYRR
;
A
#
# COMPACT_ATOMS: atom_id res chain seq x y z
N VAL A 1 13.35 -18.73 13.93
CA VAL A 1 13.85 -17.83 12.88
C VAL A 1 12.68 -17.14 12.15
N LEU A 2 11.64 -17.85 11.66
CA LEU A 2 10.51 -17.26 10.94
C LEU A 2 9.63 -16.39 11.86
N ALA A 3 9.29 -16.89 13.04
CA ALA A 3 8.49 -16.14 14.03
C ALA A 3 9.16 -14.84 14.47
N THR A 4 10.49 -14.83 14.63
CA THR A 4 11.26 -13.65 15.02
C THR A 4 11.23 -12.59 13.91
N ARG A 5 11.28 -12.99 12.63
CA ARG A 5 11.17 -12.06 11.49
C ARG A 5 9.78 -11.46 11.36
N ILE A 6 8.74 -12.25 11.60
CA ILE A 6 7.36 -11.76 11.59
C ILE A 6 7.15 -10.72 12.69
N ILE A 7 7.64 -10.99 13.90
CA ILE A 7 7.55 -10.04 15.02
C ILE A 7 8.33 -8.76 14.70
N GLN A 8 9.54 -8.88 14.13
CA GLN A 8 10.35 -7.73 13.75
C GLN A 8 9.65 -6.87 12.68
N ALA A 9 9.15 -7.49 11.61
CA ALA A 9 8.41 -6.77 10.56
C ALA A 9 7.14 -6.08 11.10
N GLN A 10 6.47 -6.70 12.09
CA GLN A 10 5.31 -6.13 12.75
C GLN A 10 5.68 -4.92 13.64
N GLU A 11 6.80 -4.99 14.36
CA GLU A 11 7.30 -3.87 15.16
C GLU A 11 7.82 -2.72 14.29
N ASP A 12 8.52 -3.00 13.20
CA ASP A 12 8.98 -1.99 12.24
C ASP A 12 7.78 -1.25 11.60
N GLU A 13 6.72 -1.98 11.25
CA GLU A 13 5.48 -1.40 10.75
C GLU A 13 4.77 -0.55 11.82
N ARG A 14 4.72 -1.01 13.08
CA ARG A 14 4.18 -0.23 14.20
C ARG A 14 4.97 1.07 14.43
N HIS A 15 6.29 1.01 14.38
CA HIS A 15 7.15 2.18 14.50
C HIS A 15 6.96 3.17 13.35
N ARG A 16 6.80 2.68 12.12
CA ARG A 16 6.51 3.51 10.96
C ARG A 16 5.18 4.24 11.14
N VAL A 17 4.14 3.52 11.50
CA VAL A 17 2.81 4.05 11.77
C VAL A 17 2.82 5.10 12.87
N ALA A 18 3.49 4.80 13.99
CA ALA A 18 3.58 5.73 15.11
C ALA A 18 4.28 7.04 14.69
N ARG A 19 5.30 6.95 13.84
CA ARG A 19 5.99 8.11 13.29
C ARG A 19 5.10 8.90 12.33
N ASP A 20 4.42 8.24 11.41
CA ASP A 20 3.51 8.87 10.44
C ASP A 20 2.34 9.61 11.15
N ILE A 21 1.83 9.05 12.25
CA ILE A 21 0.81 9.72 13.10
C ILE A 21 1.41 10.90 13.87
N HIS A 22 2.61 10.72 14.42
CA HIS A 22 3.24 11.75 15.25
C HIS A 22 3.67 12.97 14.42
N ASP A 23 4.33 12.75 13.27
CA ASP A 23 4.96 13.80 12.48
C ASP A 23 3.95 14.57 11.58
N GLY A 24 2.76 14.03 11.37
CA GLY A 24 1.71 14.67 10.59
C GLY A 24 0.51 15.13 11.44
N PRO A 25 -0.47 14.24 11.67
CA PRO A 25 -1.74 14.65 12.28
C PRO A 25 -1.63 15.18 13.71
N ALA A 26 -0.76 14.59 14.56
CA ALA A 26 -0.64 15.04 15.93
C ALA A 26 -0.09 16.47 16.02
N GLN A 27 0.90 16.81 15.19
CA GLN A 27 1.44 18.16 15.12
C GLN A 27 0.44 19.15 14.52
N SER A 28 -0.31 18.74 13.50
CA SER A 28 -1.38 19.55 12.92
C SER A 28 -2.49 19.82 13.93
N MET A 29 -2.87 18.83 14.75
CA MET A 29 -3.88 19.01 15.81
C MET A 29 -3.41 19.97 16.92
N ALA A 30 -2.12 19.95 17.28
CA ALA A 30 -1.57 20.93 18.22
C ALA A 30 -1.69 22.35 17.67
N ASN A 31 -1.44 22.55 16.37
CA ASN A 31 -1.62 23.85 15.71
C ASN A 31 -3.11 24.28 15.63
N VAL A 32 -4.03 23.32 15.47
CA VAL A 32 -5.49 23.59 15.51
C VAL A 32 -5.89 24.16 16.88
N VAL A 33 -5.39 23.58 17.98
CA VAL A 33 -5.65 24.06 19.33
C VAL A 33 -5.12 25.49 19.52
N LEU A 34 -3.87 25.74 19.10
CA LEU A 34 -3.27 27.07 19.20
C LEU A 34 -4.07 28.13 18.41
N ARG A 35 -4.53 27.83 17.19
CA ARG A 35 -5.35 28.74 16.39
C ARG A 35 -6.74 28.95 16.99
N ALA A 36 -7.33 27.92 17.61
CA ALA A 36 -8.58 28.09 18.35
C ALA A 36 -8.44 29.06 19.50
N GLU A 37 -7.32 29.01 20.27
CA GLU A 37 -7.03 29.99 21.33
C GLU A 37 -6.84 31.42 20.79
N ILE A 38 -6.26 31.58 19.58
CA ILE A 38 -6.17 32.89 18.91
C ILE A 38 -7.59 33.39 18.54
N CYS A 39 -8.44 32.53 17.99
CA CYS A 39 -9.82 32.88 17.68
C CYS A 39 -10.58 33.34 18.94
N GLU A 40 -10.41 32.66 20.08
CA GLU A 40 -11.02 33.06 21.36
C GLU A 40 -10.59 34.47 21.80
N ARG A 41 -9.31 34.82 21.64
CA ARG A 41 -8.79 36.13 21.97
C ARG A 41 -9.31 37.25 21.03
N LEU A 42 -9.60 36.91 19.79
CA LEU A 42 -10.13 37.86 18.77
C LEU A 42 -11.63 38.06 18.88
N LEU A 43 -12.37 37.28 19.65
CA LEU A 43 -13.84 37.40 19.80
C LEU A 43 -14.29 38.79 20.17
N ASP A 44 -13.53 39.46 21.05
CA ASP A 44 -13.85 40.81 21.55
C ASP A 44 -13.01 41.92 20.92
N ALA A 45 -12.05 41.56 20.02
CA ALA A 45 -11.08 42.53 19.47
C ALA A 45 -11.37 42.92 18.05
N ASP A 46 -11.33 42.01 17.08
CA ASP A 46 -11.53 42.27 15.66
C ASP A 46 -12.31 41.14 14.95
N ARG A 47 -13.52 41.48 14.50
CA ARG A 47 -14.39 40.51 13.78
C ARG A 47 -13.86 40.11 12.42
N ASN A 48 -13.11 40.95 11.72
CA ASN A 48 -12.59 40.62 10.40
C ASN A 48 -11.41 39.69 10.51
N GLU A 49 -10.52 39.97 11.48
CA GLU A 49 -9.38 39.12 11.78
C GLU A 49 -9.84 37.76 12.33
N LEU A 50 -10.86 37.74 13.19
CA LEU A 50 -11.50 36.51 13.65
C LEU A 50 -12.07 35.68 12.50
N ALA A 51 -12.75 36.29 11.54
CA ALA A 51 -13.32 35.59 10.39
C ALA A 51 -12.22 34.92 9.53
N GLN A 52 -11.09 35.62 9.36
CA GLN A 52 -9.95 35.09 8.61
C GLN A 52 -9.29 33.90 9.35
N GLU A 53 -9.02 34.03 10.66
CA GLU A 53 -8.45 32.97 11.47
C GLU A 53 -9.35 31.72 11.53
N LEU A 54 -10.67 31.90 11.60
CA LEU A 54 -11.63 30.78 11.54
C LEU A 54 -11.61 30.08 10.17
N ALA A 55 -11.46 30.82 9.08
CA ALA A 55 -11.35 30.24 7.74
C ALA A 55 -10.07 29.41 7.61
N GLU A 56 -8.94 29.92 8.10
CA GLU A 56 -7.66 29.22 8.10
C GLU A 56 -7.67 27.97 9.03
N LEU A 57 -8.31 28.08 10.19
CA LEU A 57 -8.51 26.96 11.10
C LEU A 57 -9.32 25.85 10.44
N LYS A 58 -10.43 26.20 9.77
CA LYS A 58 -11.26 25.25 9.04
C LYS A 58 -10.49 24.54 7.94
N ASP A 59 -9.69 25.27 7.18
CA ASP A 59 -8.86 24.71 6.11
C ASP A 59 -7.77 23.76 6.68
N MET A 60 -7.15 24.11 7.80
CA MET A 60 -6.19 23.26 8.50
C MET A 60 -6.84 21.97 8.99
N VAL A 61 -8.03 22.03 9.60
CA VAL A 61 -8.79 20.84 10.04
C VAL A 61 -9.13 19.95 8.85
N GLN A 62 -9.55 20.52 7.73
CA GLN A 62 -9.86 19.75 6.51
C GLN A 62 -8.63 19.03 5.97
N ARG A 63 -7.48 19.69 5.89
CA ARG A 63 -6.21 19.08 5.48
C ARG A 63 -5.82 17.94 6.43
N THR A 64 -5.88 18.19 7.74
CA THR A 64 -5.56 17.14 8.75
C THR A 64 -6.49 15.93 8.63
N LEU A 65 -7.77 16.13 8.33
CA LEU A 65 -8.70 15.03 8.09
C LEU A 65 -8.33 14.21 6.84
N VAL A 66 -7.83 14.85 5.80
CA VAL A 66 -7.32 14.15 4.60
C VAL A 66 -6.10 13.31 4.97
N ASP A 67 -5.15 13.87 5.74
CA ASP A 67 -3.95 13.16 6.18
C ASP A 67 -4.28 11.97 7.08
N VAL A 68 -5.19 12.13 8.05
CA VAL A 68 -5.66 11.03 8.91
C VAL A 68 -6.33 9.93 8.08
N ARG A 69 -7.21 10.28 7.12
CA ARG A 69 -7.84 9.30 6.23
C ARG A 69 -6.82 8.55 5.38
N ARG A 70 -5.78 9.26 4.92
CA ARG A 70 -4.67 8.66 4.18
C ARG A 70 -3.91 7.64 5.04
N ILE A 71 -3.57 8.00 6.29
CA ILE A 71 -2.90 7.09 7.23
C ILE A 71 -3.79 5.86 7.51
N ILE A 72 -5.09 6.05 7.77
CA ILE A 72 -6.03 4.94 7.97
C ILE A 72 -6.07 4.03 6.73
N PHE A 73 -6.10 4.63 5.54
CA PHE A 73 -6.07 3.90 4.27
C PHE A 73 -4.74 3.15 4.08
N ASP A 74 -3.62 3.78 4.50
CA ASP A 74 -2.29 3.17 4.45
C ASP A 74 -2.13 2.04 5.49
N LEU A 75 -2.83 2.10 6.64
CA LEU A 75 -2.75 1.08 7.69
C LEU A 75 -3.51 -0.21 7.36
N ARG A 76 -4.72 -0.11 6.94
CA ARG A 76 -5.60 -1.19 6.41
C ARG A 76 -6.82 -0.53 5.82
N PRO A 77 -7.04 -0.58 4.51
CA PRO A 77 -8.26 -0.04 3.97
C PRO A 77 -9.46 -0.83 4.55
N MET A 78 -10.27 -0.20 5.40
CA MET A 78 -11.54 -0.81 5.86
C MET A 78 -12.38 -1.25 4.65
N ALA A 79 -12.26 -0.51 3.54
CA ALA A 79 -12.85 -0.87 2.27
C ALA A 79 -12.41 -2.25 1.73
N LEU A 80 -11.24 -2.77 2.14
CA LEU A 80 -10.79 -4.10 1.72
C LEU A 80 -11.63 -5.20 2.39
N ASP A 81 -11.92 -5.02 3.68
CA ASP A 81 -12.76 -5.95 4.44
C ASP A 81 -14.23 -5.92 3.94
N ASP A 82 -14.75 -4.74 3.61
CA ASP A 82 -16.15 -4.54 3.20
C ASP A 82 -16.40 -4.85 1.71
N LEU A 83 -15.53 -4.33 0.83
CA LEU A 83 -15.75 -4.33 -0.61
C LEU A 83 -14.86 -5.33 -1.36
N GLY A 84 -13.75 -5.80 -0.76
CA GLY A 84 -12.77 -6.66 -1.38
C GLY A 84 -11.70 -5.92 -2.19
N LEU A 85 -10.80 -6.71 -2.80
CA LEU A 85 -9.55 -6.23 -3.41
C LEU A 85 -9.79 -5.31 -4.63
N ALA A 86 -10.55 -5.77 -5.62
CA ALA A 86 -10.67 -5.05 -6.89
C ALA A 86 -11.39 -3.69 -6.74
N PRO A 87 -12.53 -3.55 -6.02
CA PRO A 87 -13.15 -2.25 -5.78
C PRO A 87 -12.26 -1.30 -4.98
N THR A 88 -11.49 -1.83 -4.01
CA THR A 88 -10.57 -1.01 -3.21
C THR A 88 -9.43 -0.48 -4.07
N LEU A 89 -8.87 -1.29 -4.97
CA LEU A 89 -7.85 -0.86 -5.90
C LEU A 89 -8.37 0.14 -6.94
N ARG A 90 -9.63 0.02 -7.40
CA ARG A 90 -10.25 1.04 -8.28
C ARG A 90 -10.26 2.41 -7.61
N ARG A 91 -10.70 2.48 -6.35
CA ARG A 91 -10.69 3.72 -5.57
C ARG A 91 -9.29 4.27 -5.35
N PHE A 92 -8.33 3.39 -5.07
CA PHE A 92 -6.93 3.78 -4.88
C PHE A 92 -6.34 4.39 -6.15
N THR A 93 -6.50 3.73 -7.31
CA THR A 93 -5.96 4.21 -8.58
C THR A 93 -6.60 5.52 -9.04
N GLU A 94 -7.92 5.68 -8.83
CA GLU A 94 -8.61 6.96 -9.08
C GLU A 94 -8.08 8.09 -8.20
N ALA A 95 -7.93 7.85 -6.89
CA ALA A 95 -7.39 8.84 -5.98
C ALA A 95 -5.97 9.28 -6.36
N VAL A 96 -5.09 8.34 -6.75
CA VAL A 96 -3.73 8.66 -7.22
C VAL A 96 -3.78 9.50 -8.49
N LYS A 97 -4.67 9.17 -9.43
CA LYS A 97 -4.85 9.93 -10.68
C LYS A 97 -5.32 11.37 -10.41
N GLU A 98 -6.29 11.54 -9.52
CA GLU A 98 -6.81 12.86 -9.13
C GLU A 98 -5.74 13.71 -8.41
N GLU A 99 -4.99 13.10 -7.49
CA GLU A 99 -3.97 13.80 -6.69
C GLU A 99 -2.75 14.22 -7.52
N THR A 100 -2.32 13.36 -8.46
CA THR A 100 -1.02 13.52 -9.12
C THR A 100 -1.11 13.92 -10.59
N GLY A 101 -2.26 13.72 -11.23
CA GLY A 101 -2.43 13.89 -12.68
C GLY A 101 -1.77 12.77 -13.52
N ILE A 102 -1.11 11.78 -12.89
CA ILE A 102 -0.55 10.62 -13.59
C ILE A 102 -1.70 9.75 -14.10
N ASN A 103 -1.64 9.30 -15.35
CA ASN A 103 -2.65 8.39 -15.87
C ASN A 103 -2.47 6.99 -15.28
N VAL A 104 -3.27 6.66 -14.25
CA VAL A 104 -3.28 5.33 -13.63
C VAL A 104 -4.47 4.53 -14.15
N GLU A 105 -4.22 3.38 -14.71
CA GLU A 105 -5.23 2.50 -15.31
C GLU A 105 -5.24 1.15 -14.59
N LEU A 106 -6.42 0.68 -14.16
CA LEU A 106 -6.61 -0.64 -13.56
C LEU A 106 -7.39 -1.55 -14.50
N VAL A 107 -6.80 -2.69 -14.84
CA VAL A 107 -7.44 -3.78 -15.61
C VAL A 107 -7.60 -4.98 -14.70
N VAL A 108 -8.83 -5.48 -14.57
CA VAL A 108 -9.15 -6.68 -13.81
C VAL A 108 -9.62 -7.76 -14.77
N LEU A 109 -8.99 -8.92 -14.73
CA LEU A 109 -9.24 -10.09 -15.57
C LEU A 109 -9.74 -11.27 -14.71
N GLY A 110 -10.53 -12.13 -15.31
CA GLY A 110 -11.13 -13.27 -14.63
C GLY A 110 -12.36 -12.87 -13.79
N LYS A 111 -12.86 -13.82 -13.00
CA LYS A 111 -14.02 -13.61 -12.14
C LYS A 111 -13.55 -13.04 -10.79
N GLU A 112 -13.92 -11.79 -10.51
CA GLU A 112 -13.66 -11.18 -9.21
C GLU A 112 -14.28 -12.04 -8.10
N GLN A 113 -13.49 -12.40 -7.10
CA GLN A 113 -13.92 -13.19 -5.95
C GLN A 113 -13.22 -12.70 -4.68
N ARG A 114 -13.82 -13.00 -3.54
CA ARG A 114 -13.18 -12.75 -2.24
C ARG A 114 -12.04 -13.75 -2.07
N LEU A 115 -10.93 -13.23 -1.60
CA LEU A 115 -9.75 -14.03 -1.26
C LEU A 115 -9.57 -14.07 0.26
N GLN A 116 -8.66 -14.89 0.74
CA GLN A 116 -8.26 -14.82 2.14
C GLN A 116 -7.76 -13.41 2.46
N GLY A 117 -8.16 -12.86 3.60
CA GLY A 117 -7.86 -11.47 3.97
C GLY A 117 -6.36 -11.14 3.91
N VAL A 118 -5.48 -12.10 4.28
CA VAL A 118 -4.03 -11.93 4.19
C VAL A 118 -3.55 -11.79 2.74
N VAL A 119 -4.18 -12.50 1.79
CA VAL A 119 -3.85 -12.40 0.35
C VAL A 119 -4.32 -11.06 -0.20
N GLU A 120 -5.57 -10.65 0.10
CA GLU A 120 -6.10 -9.35 -0.33
C GLU A 120 -5.24 -8.18 0.16
N VAL A 121 -4.86 -8.19 1.44
CA VAL A 121 -3.99 -7.19 2.05
C VAL A 121 -2.62 -7.18 1.38
N THR A 122 -2.02 -8.35 1.16
CA THR A 122 -0.69 -8.45 0.54
C THR A 122 -0.71 -7.90 -0.89
N VAL A 123 -1.65 -8.33 -1.73
CA VAL A 123 -1.77 -7.83 -3.11
C VAL A 123 -2.02 -6.32 -3.13
N PHE A 124 -2.90 -5.82 -2.27
CA PHE A 124 -3.14 -4.38 -2.15
C PHE A 124 -1.86 -3.62 -1.82
N ARG A 125 -1.08 -4.11 -0.84
CA ARG A 125 0.19 -3.49 -0.43
C ARG A 125 1.25 -3.51 -1.54
N LEU A 126 1.34 -4.60 -2.29
CA LEU A 126 2.26 -4.70 -3.42
C LEU A 126 1.93 -3.65 -4.48
N VAL A 127 0.65 -3.53 -4.85
CA VAL A 127 0.19 -2.51 -5.81
C VAL A 127 0.45 -1.11 -5.27
N GLN A 128 0.10 -0.85 -4.01
CA GLN A 128 0.31 0.45 -3.36
C GLN A 128 1.79 0.85 -3.37
N GLU A 129 2.70 -0.05 -2.99
CA GLU A 129 4.14 0.21 -2.96
C GLU A 129 4.69 0.44 -4.37
N ALA A 130 4.31 -0.39 -5.35
CA ALA A 130 4.76 -0.23 -6.73
C ALA A 130 4.27 1.10 -7.34
N VAL A 131 3.00 1.48 -7.16
CA VAL A 131 2.44 2.76 -7.61
C VAL A 131 3.11 3.93 -6.90
N ASN A 132 3.34 3.85 -5.59
CA ASN A 132 4.04 4.89 -4.84
C ASN A 132 5.50 5.06 -5.29
N ASN A 133 6.19 3.97 -5.61
CA ASN A 133 7.54 4.01 -6.15
C ASN A 133 7.56 4.68 -7.54
N ALA A 134 6.62 4.35 -8.41
CA ALA A 134 6.47 5.00 -9.70
C ALA A 134 6.23 6.52 -9.54
N ARG A 135 5.30 6.91 -8.65
CA ARG A 135 4.98 8.32 -8.35
C ARG A 135 6.18 9.09 -7.82
N LYS A 136 6.90 8.53 -6.85
CA LYS A 136 8.00 9.23 -6.15
C LYS A 136 9.30 9.26 -6.94
N HIS A 137 9.57 8.20 -7.70
CA HIS A 137 10.91 7.95 -8.22
C HIS A 137 11.00 7.85 -9.73
N ALA A 138 9.92 7.44 -10.42
CA ALA A 138 10.00 7.11 -11.83
C ALA A 138 9.83 8.30 -12.76
N LYS A 139 9.18 9.40 -12.37
CA LYS A 139 8.71 10.48 -13.27
C LYS A 139 7.82 9.92 -14.39
N ALA A 140 7.01 8.91 -14.07
CA ALA A 140 6.13 8.26 -15.00
C ALA A 140 4.98 9.17 -15.43
N SER A 141 4.53 9.04 -16.67
CA SER A 141 3.32 9.68 -17.18
C SER A 141 2.13 8.72 -17.16
N ARG A 142 2.39 7.42 -17.17
CA ARG A 142 1.38 6.37 -17.13
C ARG A 142 1.82 5.23 -16.20
N ILE A 143 0.85 4.72 -15.45
CA ILE A 143 0.98 3.52 -14.63
C ILE A 143 -0.16 2.56 -15.02
N SER A 144 0.17 1.33 -15.36
CA SER A 144 -0.80 0.28 -15.64
C SER A 144 -0.79 -0.74 -14.51
N VAL A 145 -1.95 -0.98 -13.90
CA VAL A 145 -2.15 -2.00 -12.88
C VAL A 145 -3.03 -3.10 -13.48
N ARG A 146 -2.57 -4.33 -13.45
CA ARG A 146 -3.33 -5.50 -13.90
C ARG A 146 -3.49 -6.49 -12.78
N LEU A 147 -4.71 -6.96 -12.58
CA LEU A 147 -5.05 -8.09 -11.72
C LEU A 147 -5.67 -9.18 -12.56
N GLU A 148 -5.31 -10.42 -12.31
CA GLU A 148 -5.93 -11.58 -12.94
C GLU A 148 -6.29 -12.59 -11.85
N PHE A 149 -7.59 -12.87 -11.74
CA PHE A 149 -8.13 -13.89 -10.85
C PHE A 149 -8.26 -15.21 -11.62
N THR A 150 -7.60 -16.24 -11.10
CA THR A 150 -7.77 -17.61 -11.56
C THR A 150 -8.29 -18.49 -10.43
N ASP A 151 -8.62 -19.75 -10.72
CA ASP A 151 -9.08 -20.68 -9.69
C ASP A 151 -7.99 -21.07 -8.68
N TYR A 152 -6.71 -20.94 -9.07
CA TYR A 152 -5.58 -21.45 -8.27
C TYR A 152 -4.63 -20.36 -7.77
N GLN A 153 -4.67 -19.18 -8.36
CA GLN A 153 -3.75 -18.09 -8.03
C GLN A 153 -4.32 -16.74 -8.38
N ILE A 154 -3.79 -15.70 -7.75
CA ILE A 154 -3.96 -14.33 -8.18
C ILE A 154 -2.65 -13.82 -8.76
N ASN A 155 -2.71 -13.26 -9.98
CA ASN A 155 -1.60 -12.57 -10.61
C ASN A 155 -1.80 -11.08 -10.53
N MET A 156 -0.76 -10.35 -10.17
CA MET A 156 -0.74 -8.90 -10.23
C MET A 156 0.45 -8.39 -11.03
N GLN A 157 0.28 -7.29 -11.74
CA GLN A 157 1.34 -6.59 -12.44
C GLN A 157 1.11 -5.08 -12.32
N VAL A 158 2.17 -4.35 -11.99
CA VAL A 158 2.22 -2.89 -12.05
C VAL A 158 3.36 -2.50 -12.97
N GLU A 159 3.08 -1.70 -13.99
CA GLU A 159 4.03 -1.24 -14.98
C GLU A 159 3.99 0.28 -15.08
N ASP A 160 5.14 0.94 -15.01
CA ASP A 160 5.31 2.37 -15.25
C ASP A 160 6.19 2.64 -16.47
N ASP A 161 5.92 3.74 -17.15
CA ASP A 161 6.68 4.23 -18.32
C ASP A 161 7.81 5.21 -17.93
N GLY A 162 8.24 5.18 -16.68
CA GLY A 162 9.18 6.14 -16.14
C GLY A 162 10.64 5.89 -16.51
N LYS A 163 11.53 6.54 -15.76
CA LYS A 163 12.98 6.46 -16.04
C LYS A 163 13.63 5.11 -15.73
N GLY A 164 12.94 4.20 -15.03
CA GLY A 164 13.54 2.96 -14.56
C GLY A 164 14.77 3.15 -13.66
N PHE A 165 15.41 2.07 -13.30
CA PHE A 165 16.62 2.06 -12.47
C PHE A 165 17.42 0.76 -12.67
N ASP A 166 18.69 0.77 -12.22
CA ASP A 166 19.54 -0.41 -12.14
C ASP A 166 19.18 -1.20 -10.88
N LEU A 167 18.57 -2.37 -11.06
CA LEU A 167 18.03 -3.20 -9.98
C LEU A 167 19.14 -3.74 -9.07
N GLU A 168 20.30 -4.13 -9.62
CA GLU A 168 21.42 -4.66 -8.84
C GLU A 168 21.98 -3.58 -7.90
N ARG A 169 22.19 -2.39 -8.43
CA ARG A 169 22.64 -1.24 -7.62
C ARG A 169 21.61 -0.83 -6.58
N ALA A 170 20.31 -0.94 -6.89
CA ALA A 170 19.24 -0.66 -5.93
C ALA A 170 19.24 -1.68 -4.80
N ARG A 171 19.42 -2.98 -5.09
CA ARG A 171 19.53 -4.04 -4.08
C ARG A 171 20.76 -3.89 -3.19
N GLU A 172 21.91 -3.50 -3.76
CA GLU A 172 23.13 -3.23 -2.98
C GLU A 172 22.95 -2.06 -2.00
N ARG A 173 22.30 -0.98 -2.46
CA ARG A 173 21.99 0.17 -1.60
C ARG A 173 20.98 -0.19 -0.50
N ALA A 174 19.98 -1.00 -0.80
CA ALA A 174 18.99 -1.44 0.18
C ALA A 174 19.59 -2.28 1.31
N LYS A 175 20.69 -3.00 1.06
CA LYS A 175 21.43 -3.71 2.11
C LYS A 175 22.16 -2.77 3.09
N ASN A 176 22.46 -1.55 2.67
CA ASN A 176 23.29 -0.58 3.41
C ASN A 176 22.54 0.66 3.92
N ALA A 177 21.27 0.81 3.57
CA ALA A 177 20.46 1.97 3.93
C ALA A 177 19.02 1.56 4.17
N ASP A 178 18.27 2.33 4.96
CA ASP A 178 16.86 2.12 5.35
C ASP A 178 15.81 2.06 4.20
N SER A 179 16.19 1.51 3.05
CA SER A 179 15.33 1.38 1.86
C SER A 179 14.70 0.00 1.79
N TYR A 180 13.73 -0.26 2.67
CA TYR A 180 13.11 -1.58 2.85
C TYR A 180 12.03 -1.96 1.82
N GLY A 181 11.63 -1.07 0.89
CA GLY A 181 10.45 -1.29 0.03
C GLY A 181 10.53 -2.55 -0.84
N LEU A 182 11.63 -2.77 -1.55
CA LEU A 182 11.80 -3.94 -2.43
C LEU A 182 11.89 -5.24 -1.64
N MET A 183 12.69 -5.28 -0.55
CA MET A 183 12.81 -6.44 0.34
C MET A 183 11.48 -6.78 1.01
N SER A 184 10.75 -5.78 1.48
CA SER A 184 9.44 -5.97 2.10
C SER A 184 8.40 -6.57 1.13
N MET A 185 8.46 -6.22 -0.17
CA MET A 185 7.60 -6.84 -1.18
C MET A 185 7.96 -8.31 -1.39
N GLU A 186 9.27 -8.64 -1.53
CA GLU A 186 9.74 -10.02 -1.68
C GLU A 186 9.34 -10.88 -0.49
N GLU A 187 9.62 -10.43 0.74
CA GLU A 187 9.27 -11.18 1.97
C GLU A 187 7.77 -11.44 2.12
N ARG A 188 6.92 -10.47 1.78
CA ARG A 188 5.45 -10.63 1.88
C ARG A 188 4.91 -11.66 0.90
N VAL A 189 5.46 -11.72 -0.30
CA VAL A 189 5.06 -12.71 -1.31
C VAL A 189 5.56 -14.08 -0.95
N ASP A 190 6.81 -14.20 -0.49
CA ASP A 190 7.41 -15.46 -0.04
C ASP A 190 6.63 -16.09 1.12
N LEU A 191 6.12 -15.28 2.07
CA LEU A 191 5.29 -15.75 3.19
C LEU A 191 3.99 -16.44 2.74
N LEU A 192 3.49 -16.09 1.56
CA LEU A 192 2.30 -16.70 0.96
C LEU A 192 2.63 -17.79 -0.05
N GLY A 193 3.91 -18.19 -0.14
CA GLY A 193 4.37 -19.20 -1.11
C GLY A 193 4.26 -18.72 -2.56
N GLY A 194 4.22 -17.41 -2.78
CA GLY A 194 4.15 -16.78 -4.10
C GLY A 194 5.53 -16.51 -4.70
N GLU A 195 5.53 -15.92 -5.89
CA GLU A 195 6.73 -15.47 -6.60
C GLU A 195 6.58 -13.98 -6.94
N LEU A 196 7.60 -13.17 -6.60
CA LEU A 196 7.72 -11.77 -7.00
C LEU A 196 8.82 -11.61 -8.05
N ARG A 197 8.52 -10.89 -9.11
CA ARG A 197 9.50 -10.51 -10.15
C ARG A 197 9.47 -9.01 -10.37
N ILE A 198 10.65 -8.40 -10.32
CA ILE A 198 10.84 -6.98 -10.61
C ILE A 198 11.79 -6.86 -11.79
N ILE A 199 11.37 -6.14 -12.82
CA ILE A 199 12.16 -5.82 -14.01
C ILE A 199 12.21 -4.31 -14.12
N SER A 200 13.41 -3.74 -14.09
CA SER A 200 13.59 -2.31 -14.30
C SER A 200 14.79 -2.09 -15.22
N ILE A 201 14.59 -1.24 -16.21
CA ILE A 201 15.62 -0.91 -17.20
C ILE A 201 15.72 0.61 -17.24
N PRO A 202 16.93 1.19 -17.03
CA PRO A 202 17.12 2.63 -17.16
C PRO A 202 16.59 3.17 -18.49
N GLY A 203 15.70 4.17 -18.42
CA GLY A 203 15.04 4.79 -19.56
C GLY A 203 13.83 4.04 -20.14
N LYS A 204 13.40 2.90 -19.53
CA LYS A 204 12.26 2.10 -20.04
C LYS A 204 11.16 1.83 -19.00
N GLY A 205 11.33 2.38 -17.78
CA GLY A 205 10.36 2.17 -16.70
C GLY A 205 10.63 0.90 -15.88
N THR A 206 9.62 0.54 -15.08
CA THR A 206 9.68 -0.61 -14.16
C THR A 206 8.41 -1.44 -14.27
N THR A 207 8.58 -2.75 -14.19
CA THR A 207 7.49 -3.72 -14.07
C THR A 207 7.68 -4.51 -12.78
N VAL A 208 6.67 -4.50 -11.92
CA VAL A 208 6.56 -5.34 -10.72
C VAL A 208 5.44 -6.32 -10.95
N SER A 209 5.72 -7.61 -10.86
CA SER A 209 4.72 -8.68 -11.02
C SER A 209 4.81 -9.68 -9.89
N ALA A 210 3.67 -10.15 -9.40
CA ALA A 210 3.59 -11.20 -8.41
C ALA A 210 2.52 -12.22 -8.78
N CYS A 211 2.82 -13.49 -8.44
CA CYS A 211 1.90 -14.60 -8.50
C CYS A 211 1.76 -15.16 -7.08
N ILE A 212 0.55 -15.19 -6.54
CA ILE A 212 0.26 -15.70 -5.20
C ILE A 212 -0.72 -16.85 -5.33
N PRO A 213 -0.36 -18.08 -4.90
CA PRO A 213 -1.25 -19.21 -4.93
C PRO A 213 -2.43 -19.00 -3.97
N LEU A 214 -3.62 -19.32 -4.45
CA LEU A 214 -4.80 -19.42 -3.62
C LEU A 214 -4.82 -20.87 -3.15
N GLY A 215 -4.50 -21.10 -1.86
CA GLY A 215 -4.62 -22.44 -1.29
C GLY A 215 -6.00 -23.01 -1.65
N SER A 216 -6.07 -24.27 -2.04
CA SER A 216 -7.36 -24.94 -2.21
C SER A 216 -8.20 -24.67 -0.96
N ILE A 217 -9.39 -24.11 -1.16
CA ILE A 217 -10.39 -24.04 -0.10
C ILE A 217 -10.82 -25.50 0.11
N GLU A 218 -10.07 -26.24 0.91
CA GLU A 218 -10.60 -27.44 1.54
C GLU A 218 -11.66 -26.94 2.50
N ASP A 219 -12.87 -27.34 2.20
CA ASP A 219 -14.13 -27.05 2.89
C ASP A 219 -13.92 -27.28 4.41
N ASP A 220 -13.72 -26.20 5.16
CA ASP A 220 -13.54 -26.23 6.62
C ASP A 220 -14.92 -26.50 7.29
N ARG A 221 -15.55 -27.62 6.88
CA ARG A 221 -16.81 -28.14 7.47
C ARG A 221 -16.58 -29.28 8.45
N ASP A 222 -15.32 -29.61 8.74
CA ASP A 222 -15.06 -30.57 9.81
C ASP A 222 -14.03 -30.00 10.80
N GLY A 223 -14.53 -29.61 11.93
CA GLY A 223 -13.70 -29.23 13.07
C GLY A 223 -12.86 -30.41 13.53
N ASP A 224 -11.66 -30.09 13.97
CA ASP A 224 -10.77 -30.93 14.76
C ASP A 224 -9.92 -31.95 13.98
N LYS A 225 -8.68 -31.51 13.59
CA LYS A 225 -7.41 -32.21 13.86
C LYS A 225 -6.24 -31.51 13.13
N GLY A 226 -5.29 -31.04 13.94
CA GLY A 226 -4.06 -30.42 13.47
C GLY A 226 -3.21 -31.37 12.61
N GLY A 227 -2.54 -30.80 11.62
CA GLY A 227 -1.55 -31.49 10.80
C GLY A 227 -1.23 -30.74 9.52
N TRP A 228 -0.30 -29.82 9.58
CA TRP A 228 0.29 -29.19 8.38
C TRP A 228 1.18 -30.21 7.68
N LEU A 229 0.72 -30.76 6.56
CA LEU A 229 1.56 -31.50 5.63
C LEU A 229 1.82 -30.64 4.40
N VAL A 230 3.00 -30.03 4.36
CA VAL A 230 3.55 -29.38 3.17
C VAL A 230 4.04 -30.47 2.23
N GLY A 231 3.28 -30.76 1.20
CA GLY A 231 3.69 -31.61 0.08
C GLY A 231 4.41 -30.76 -0.97
N THR A 232 5.75 -30.74 -0.91
CA THR A 232 6.57 -30.16 -1.97
C THR A 232 6.81 -31.19 -3.06
N ASP A 233 6.01 -31.16 -4.13
CA ASP A 233 6.38 -31.82 -5.38
C ASP A 233 6.92 -30.80 -6.39
N LYS A 234 8.24 -30.73 -6.50
CA LYS A 234 8.99 -29.80 -7.37
C LYS A 234 9.19 -30.30 -8.81
N SER A 235 8.42 -31.32 -9.27
CA SER A 235 8.79 -32.01 -10.52
C SER A 235 8.03 -31.59 -11.79
N ALA A 236 7.10 -30.61 -11.75
CA ALA A 236 6.21 -30.36 -12.89
C ALA A 236 6.54 -29.14 -13.77
N TYR A 237 7.61 -28.36 -13.52
CA TYR A 237 7.97 -27.20 -14.35
C TYR A 237 9.42 -27.28 -14.89
N ARG A 238 9.65 -28.28 -15.77
CA ARG A 238 10.74 -28.23 -16.77
C ARG A 238 10.19 -28.73 -18.11
N ARG A 239 9.69 -27.81 -18.89
CA ARG A 239 9.81 -27.80 -20.36
C ARG A 239 9.52 -26.44 -20.90
#